data_76e57716e12a29db881045abb30ce950
#
_entry.id   76e57716e12a29db881045abb30ce950
#
_cell.length_a   1.000
_cell.length_b   1.000
_cell.length_c   1.000
_cell.angle_alpha   90.00
_cell.angle_beta   90.00
_cell.angle_gamma   90.00
#
_symmetry.space_group_name_H-M   'P 1'
#
loop_
_entity.id
_entity.type
_entity.pdbx_description
1 polymer ?
#
loop_
_entity_poly.entity_id
_entity_poly.type
_entity_poly.pdbx_seq_one_letter_code
_entity_poly.pdbx_strand_id
1 'polypeptide(L)'
;PRFESGPPGFESIELPRLVDRAIRESGMIDFKELVIKEGELVWTVIIDVYPINDDGNLIDASTIGAVAALRKTFMPELKENNKIDYGKKTKKTLPLSDEISPISFSFFKLGNSIILDPTREEEEACDTRITFGVSRREGEIMLNSCQKKGLSALSSEEISKIMEIIPDKFEELDKKLKK
;
A
#
# COMPACT_ATOMS: atom_id res chain seq x y z
N PRO A 1 -2.86 11.98 -19.16
CA PRO A 1 -2.46 11.04 -18.09
C PRO A 1 -1.26 11.59 -17.33
N ARG A 2 -1.25 11.46 -16.00
CA ARG A 2 -0.12 11.90 -15.15
C ARG A 2 1.15 11.06 -15.38
N PHE A 3 1.00 9.86 -15.91
CA PHE A 3 2.08 8.91 -16.16
C PHE A 3 2.27 8.76 -17.68
N GLU A 4 3.17 9.55 -18.24
CA GLU A 4 3.49 9.55 -19.65
C GLU A 4 4.76 8.75 -19.95
N SER A 5 4.95 8.39 -21.22
CA SER A 5 6.18 7.75 -21.67
C SER A 5 7.35 8.72 -21.52
N GLY A 6 8.44 8.29 -20.90
CA GLY A 6 9.63 9.10 -20.66
C GLY A 6 10.28 8.79 -19.31
N PRO A 7 11.26 9.59 -18.88
CA PRO A 7 11.81 9.48 -17.54
C PRO A 7 10.72 9.68 -16.49
N PRO A 8 10.69 8.85 -15.43
CA PRO A 8 9.64 8.91 -14.43
C PRO A 8 9.65 10.26 -13.69
N GLY A 9 8.50 10.92 -13.67
CA GLY A 9 8.28 12.14 -12.88
C GLY A 9 8.22 11.83 -11.37
N PHE A 10 8.21 12.88 -10.55
CA PHE A 10 8.22 12.75 -9.09
C PHE A 10 7.06 11.86 -8.56
N GLU A 11 5.85 12.05 -9.07
CA GLU A 11 4.67 11.28 -8.63
C GLU A 11 4.77 9.80 -8.98
N SER A 12 5.31 9.47 -10.16
CA SER A 12 5.52 8.09 -10.60
C SER A 12 6.60 7.35 -9.80
N ILE A 13 7.49 8.09 -9.12
CA ILE A 13 8.48 7.55 -8.19
C ILE A 13 7.93 7.47 -6.78
N GLU A 14 7.15 8.46 -6.35
CA GLU A 14 6.64 8.58 -4.99
C GLU A 14 5.57 7.51 -4.69
N LEU A 15 4.57 7.37 -5.57
CA LEU A 15 3.44 6.45 -5.37
C LEU A 15 3.88 5.00 -5.07
N PRO A 16 4.72 4.36 -5.91
CA PRO A 16 5.15 2.99 -5.62
C PRO A 16 5.95 2.86 -4.32
N ARG A 17 6.71 3.90 -3.92
CA ARG A 17 7.44 3.89 -2.66
C ARG A 17 6.51 3.96 -1.44
N LEU A 18 5.40 4.69 -1.53
CA LEU A 18 4.41 4.76 -0.46
C LEU A 18 3.68 3.43 -0.29
N VAL A 19 3.25 2.83 -1.41
CA VAL A 19 2.61 1.50 -1.42
C VAL A 19 3.56 0.42 -0.90
N ASP A 20 4.81 0.40 -1.38
CA ASP A 20 5.84 -0.54 -0.92
C ASP A 20 6.06 -0.44 0.60
N ARG A 21 6.19 0.79 1.14
CA ARG A 21 6.38 0.97 2.58
C ARG A 21 5.18 0.52 3.39
N ALA A 22 3.96 0.82 2.96
CA ALA A 22 2.76 0.38 3.65
C ALA A 22 2.70 -1.15 3.76
N ILE A 23 3.04 -1.86 2.69
CA ILE A 23 3.02 -3.33 2.64
C ILE A 23 4.23 -3.94 3.36
N ARG A 24 5.44 -3.47 3.08
CA ARG A 24 6.68 -4.05 3.61
C ARG A 24 6.78 -3.90 5.13
N GLU A 25 6.53 -2.71 5.64
CA GLU A 25 6.67 -2.43 7.08
C GLU A 25 5.53 -3.03 7.92
N SER A 26 4.43 -3.44 7.28
CA SER A 26 3.33 -4.09 7.99
C SER A 26 3.67 -5.49 8.49
N GLY A 27 4.62 -6.18 7.83
CA GLY A 27 4.89 -7.57 8.06
C GLY A 27 3.85 -8.53 7.47
N MET A 28 3.03 -8.06 6.51
CA MET A 28 2.06 -8.90 5.81
C MET A 28 2.73 -10.05 5.06
N ILE A 29 3.91 -9.82 4.47
CA ILE A 29 4.67 -10.83 3.72
C ILE A 29 5.78 -11.38 4.61
N ASP A 30 5.84 -12.70 4.78
CA ASP A 30 7.01 -13.35 5.38
C ASP A 30 8.12 -13.48 4.34
N PHE A 31 9.04 -12.52 4.36
CA PHE A 31 10.18 -12.50 3.44
C PHE A 31 11.14 -13.67 3.62
N LYS A 32 11.18 -14.32 4.79
CA LYS A 32 12.04 -15.47 5.03
C LYS A 32 11.56 -16.68 4.26
N GLU A 33 10.26 -16.86 4.14
CA GLU A 33 9.66 -17.95 3.36
C GLU A 33 9.78 -17.76 1.84
N LEU A 34 10.20 -16.58 1.37
CA LEU A 34 10.53 -16.35 -0.03
C LEU A 34 11.93 -16.85 -0.42
N VAL A 35 12.74 -17.25 0.54
CA VAL A 35 14.09 -17.79 0.28
C VAL A 35 13.96 -19.22 -0.24
N ILE A 36 14.51 -19.48 -1.44
CA ILE A 36 14.60 -20.80 -2.05
C ILE A 36 15.89 -21.49 -1.63
N LYS A 37 17.00 -20.75 -1.72
CA LYS A 37 18.34 -21.19 -1.31
C LYS A 37 19.09 -20.01 -0.71
N GLU A 38 19.50 -20.15 0.53
CA GLU A 38 20.15 -19.09 1.28
C GLU A 38 21.41 -18.58 0.56
N GLY A 39 21.51 -17.25 0.42
CA GLY A 39 22.61 -16.57 -0.25
C GLY A 39 22.64 -16.69 -1.78
N GLU A 40 21.75 -17.47 -2.40
CA GLU A 40 21.80 -17.74 -3.84
C GLU A 40 20.47 -17.43 -4.57
N LEU A 41 19.32 -17.80 -3.99
CA LEU A 41 18.05 -17.76 -4.71
C LEU A 41 16.89 -17.35 -3.82
N VAL A 42 16.13 -16.37 -4.28
CA VAL A 42 14.95 -15.86 -3.59
C VAL A 42 13.83 -15.54 -4.59
N TRP A 43 12.60 -15.71 -4.17
CA TRP A 43 11.47 -15.20 -4.91
C TRP A 43 11.43 -13.67 -4.86
N THR A 44 11.24 -13.04 -6.01
CA THR A 44 10.96 -11.60 -6.08
C THR A 44 9.48 -11.40 -6.35
N VAL A 45 8.81 -10.64 -5.49
CA VAL A 45 7.41 -10.24 -5.66
C VAL A 45 7.40 -8.87 -6.33
N ILE A 46 6.85 -8.79 -7.53
CA ILE A 46 6.72 -7.55 -8.29
C ILE A 46 5.24 -7.17 -8.32
N ILE A 47 4.94 -5.93 -7.99
CA ILE A 47 3.58 -5.37 -7.99
C ILE A 47 3.53 -4.24 -9.01
N ASP A 48 2.79 -4.48 -10.09
CA ASP A 48 2.54 -3.47 -11.11
C ASP A 48 1.13 -2.89 -10.91
N VAL A 49 1.03 -1.56 -10.86
CA VAL A 49 -0.22 -0.85 -10.68
C VAL A 49 -0.58 -0.10 -11.96
N TYR A 50 -1.73 -0.42 -12.55
CA TYR A 50 -2.25 0.21 -13.76
C TYR A 50 -3.54 0.97 -13.44
N PRO A 51 -3.51 2.28 -13.21
CA PRO A 51 -4.73 3.07 -13.03
C PRO A 51 -5.53 3.09 -14.34
N ILE A 52 -6.79 2.68 -14.28
CA ILE A 52 -7.71 2.73 -15.43
C ILE A 52 -8.31 4.13 -15.54
N ASN A 53 -8.63 4.74 -14.41
CA ASN A 53 -9.02 6.14 -14.27
C ASN A 53 -8.44 6.70 -12.96
N ASP A 54 -8.46 8.00 -12.84
CA ASP A 54 -7.90 8.74 -11.72
C ASP A 54 -8.84 9.88 -11.34
N ASP A 55 -9.46 9.77 -10.18
CA ASP A 55 -10.28 10.82 -9.56
C ASP A 55 -9.75 11.23 -8.18
N GLY A 56 -8.43 11.20 -8.03
CA GLY A 56 -7.72 11.51 -6.79
C GLY A 56 -7.40 10.29 -5.93
N ASN A 57 -6.55 10.52 -4.94
CA ASN A 57 -6.14 9.55 -3.91
C ASN A 57 -5.65 8.19 -4.44
N LEU A 58 -4.87 8.20 -5.51
CA LEU A 58 -4.31 6.98 -6.11
C LEU A 58 -3.45 6.15 -5.15
N ILE A 59 -2.89 6.75 -4.11
CA ILE A 59 -2.01 6.07 -3.15
C ILE A 59 -2.83 5.04 -2.36
N ASP A 60 -3.95 5.44 -1.78
CA ASP A 60 -4.79 4.56 -0.97
C ASP A 60 -5.44 3.50 -1.85
N ALA A 61 -5.97 3.89 -3.01
CA ALA A 61 -6.53 2.96 -3.99
C ALA A 61 -5.49 1.91 -4.46
N SER A 62 -4.25 2.34 -4.73
CA SER A 62 -3.15 1.45 -5.14
C SER A 62 -2.75 0.47 -4.03
N THR A 63 -2.71 0.92 -2.79
CA THR A 63 -2.40 0.04 -1.65
C THR A 63 -3.48 -1.02 -1.47
N ILE A 64 -4.75 -0.64 -1.53
CA ILE A 64 -5.90 -1.57 -1.47
C ILE A 64 -5.83 -2.59 -2.61
N GLY A 65 -5.62 -2.11 -3.84
CA GLY A 65 -5.49 -2.96 -5.02
C GLY A 65 -4.31 -3.94 -4.93
N ALA A 66 -3.15 -3.47 -4.46
CA ALA A 66 -1.96 -4.29 -4.26
C ALA A 66 -2.20 -5.40 -3.21
N VAL A 67 -2.78 -5.08 -2.07
CA VAL A 67 -3.11 -6.04 -1.00
C VAL A 67 -4.10 -7.09 -1.49
N ALA A 68 -5.15 -6.66 -2.20
CA ALA A 68 -6.13 -7.59 -2.79
C ALA A 68 -5.51 -8.53 -3.84
N ALA A 69 -4.59 -8.03 -4.66
CA ALA A 69 -3.87 -8.82 -5.64
C ALA A 69 -2.92 -9.84 -5.00
N LEU A 70 -2.15 -9.40 -3.99
CA LEU A 70 -1.25 -10.28 -3.24
C LEU A 70 -2.00 -11.46 -2.62
N ARG A 71 -3.17 -11.22 -2.00
CA ARG A 71 -4.00 -12.28 -1.38
C ARG A 71 -4.54 -13.30 -2.40
N LYS A 72 -4.65 -12.92 -3.67
CA LYS A 72 -5.13 -13.79 -4.76
C LYS A 72 -4.01 -14.37 -5.61
N THR A 73 -2.76 -14.11 -5.26
CA THR A 73 -1.59 -14.56 -6.03
C THR A 73 -1.21 -15.98 -5.65
N PHE A 74 -1.02 -16.82 -6.66
CA PHE A 74 -0.50 -18.18 -6.52
C PHE A 74 0.93 -18.23 -7.04
N MET A 75 1.78 -18.96 -6.33
CA MET A 75 3.16 -19.16 -6.73
C MET A 75 3.23 -20.14 -7.92
N PRO A 76 4.04 -19.88 -8.94
CA PRO A 76 4.30 -20.86 -10.00
C PRO A 76 5.07 -22.08 -9.48
N GLU A 77 5.07 -23.19 -10.24
CA GLU A 77 5.81 -24.39 -9.89
C GLU A 77 7.32 -24.15 -10.01
N LEU A 78 8.07 -24.52 -8.99
CA LEU A 78 9.54 -24.56 -9.03
C LEU A 78 9.98 -25.99 -9.32
N LYS A 79 10.69 -26.21 -10.44
CA LYS A 79 11.25 -27.50 -10.84
C LYS A 79 12.53 -27.81 -10.04
N GLU A 80 12.92 -29.10 -10.00
CA GLU A 80 14.11 -29.57 -9.30
C GLU A 80 15.41 -28.87 -9.72
N ASN A 81 15.49 -28.38 -10.97
CA ASN A 81 16.61 -27.62 -11.49
C ASN A 81 16.55 -26.10 -11.20
N ASN A 82 15.73 -25.68 -10.24
CA ASN A 82 15.47 -24.27 -9.88
C ASN A 82 14.90 -23.42 -11.03
N LYS A 83 14.34 -24.04 -12.07
CA LYS A 83 13.63 -23.32 -13.13
C LYS A 83 12.15 -23.21 -12.78
N ILE A 84 11.59 -22.03 -13.06
CA ILE A 84 10.17 -21.76 -12.84
C ILE A 84 9.37 -22.25 -14.04
N ASP A 85 8.27 -22.99 -13.79
CA ASP A 85 7.29 -23.33 -14.80
C ASP A 85 6.10 -22.39 -14.72
N TYR A 86 6.13 -21.32 -15.49
CA TYR A 86 5.04 -20.33 -15.54
C TYR A 86 3.72 -20.89 -16.15
N GLY A 87 3.78 -22.02 -16.86
CA GLY A 87 2.60 -22.67 -17.42
C GLY A 87 1.79 -23.47 -16.39
N LYS A 88 2.40 -23.81 -15.26
CA LYS A 88 1.75 -24.54 -14.18
C LYS A 88 1.56 -23.67 -12.95
N LYS A 89 0.29 -23.33 -12.69
CA LYS A 89 -0.10 -22.68 -11.42
C LYS A 89 -0.19 -23.73 -10.33
N THR A 90 0.47 -23.48 -9.21
CA THR A 90 0.30 -24.31 -8.00
C THR A 90 -0.91 -23.81 -7.22
N LYS A 91 -1.32 -24.54 -6.19
CA LYS A 91 -2.29 -24.08 -5.19
C LYS A 91 -1.61 -23.32 -4.04
N LYS A 92 -0.27 -23.18 -4.07
CA LYS A 92 0.49 -22.51 -3.05
C LYS A 92 0.33 -21.00 -3.24
N THR A 93 -0.19 -20.33 -2.25
CA THR A 93 -0.27 -18.84 -2.18
C THR A 93 1.07 -18.25 -1.77
N LEU A 94 1.21 -16.94 -1.87
CA LEU A 94 2.32 -16.23 -1.26
C LEU A 94 2.30 -16.45 0.27
N PRO A 95 3.47 -16.40 0.93
CA PRO A 95 3.58 -16.50 2.39
C PRO A 95 3.10 -15.18 3.03
N LEU A 96 1.79 -15.06 3.18
CA LEU A 96 1.14 -13.88 3.73
C LEU A 96 0.55 -14.20 5.11
N SER A 97 0.59 -13.22 6.00
CA SER A 97 -0.20 -13.28 7.23
C SER A 97 -1.68 -13.06 6.91
N ASP A 98 -2.53 -13.97 7.37
CA ASP A 98 -3.98 -13.85 7.21
C ASP A 98 -4.57 -12.72 8.07
N GLU A 99 -3.91 -12.40 9.17
CA GLU A 99 -4.37 -11.37 10.12
C GLU A 99 -4.01 -9.95 9.70
N ILE A 100 -2.91 -9.78 8.94
CA ILE A 100 -2.36 -8.47 8.61
C ILE A 100 -2.85 -8.01 7.24
N SER A 101 -3.63 -6.93 7.23
CA SER A 101 -4.08 -6.22 6.02
C SER A 101 -3.59 -4.77 6.08
N PRO A 102 -2.49 -4.42 5.43
CA PRO A 102 -2.07 -3.03 5.41
C PRO A 102 -3.00 -2.18 4.56
N ILE A 103 -3.35 -1.01 5.06
CA ILE A 103 -4.17 0.00 4.41
C ILE A 103 -3.45 1.33 4.51
N SER A 104 -3.40 2.09 3.43
CA SER A 104 -2.95 3.48 3.47
C SER A 104 -4.13 4.42 3.70
N PHE A 105 -3.89 5.45 4.51
CA PHE A 105 -4.80 6.57 4.73
C PHE A 105 -4.07 7.86 4.43
N SER A 106 -4.47 8.52 3.37
CA SER A 106 -3.91 9.79 2.93
C SER A 106 -4.85 10.93 3.31
N PHE A 107 -4.38 11.81 4.20
CA PHE A 107 -5.09 13.00 4.62
C PHE A 107 -4.49 14.22 3.94
N PHE A 108 -5.36 15.08 3.44
CA PHE A 108 -5.00 16.25 2.68
C PHE A 108 -5.46 17.51 3.40
N LYS A 109 -4.58 18.52 3.47
CA LYS A 109 -4.89 19.80 4.11
C LYS A 109 -5.24 20.84 3.06
N LEU A 110 -6.43 21.39 3.16
CA LEU A 110 -6.93 22.51 2.38
C LEU A 110 -7.30 23.66 3.34
N GLY A 111 -6.43 24.68 3.42
CA GLY A 111 -6.59 25.73 4.40
C GLY A 111 -6.59 25.18 5.83
N ASN A 112 -7.71 25.32 6.55
CA ASN A 112 -7.90 24.82 7.91
C ASN A 112 -8.63 23.47 7.98
N SER A 113 -8.96 22.87 6.84
CA SER A 113 -9.71 21.62 6.76
C SER A 113 -8.77 20.45 6.46
N ILE A 114 -9.08 19.29 7.05
CA ILE A 114 -8.44 18.02 6.72
C ILE A 114 -9.46 17.17 5.96
N ILE A 115 -9.07 16.69 4.80
CA ILE A 115 -9.89 15.89 3.89
C ILE A 115 -9.29 14.48 3.85
N LEU A 116 -10.12 13.47 3.96
CA LEU A 116 -9.81 12.08 3.70
C LEU A 116 -10.49 11.68 2.38
N ASP A 117 -9.75 11.02 1.50
CA ASP A 117 -10.23 10.57 0.19
C ASP A 117 -10.74 11.73 -0.71
N PRO A 118 -9.87 12.69 -1.04
CA PRO A 118 -10.23 13.83 -1.88
C PRO A 118 -10.52 13.39 -3.32
N THR A 119 -11.37 14.15 -4.00
CA THR A 119 -11.42 14.15 -5.46
C THR A 119 -10.12 14.71 -6.03
N ARG A 120 -9.92 14.52 -7.33
CA ARG A 120 -8.72 15.05 -8.02
C ARG A 120 -8.59 16.57 -7.90
N GLU A 121 -9.70 17.29 -8.02
CA GLU A 121 -9.71 18.76 -7.92
C GLU A 121 -9.34 19.22 -6.50
N GLU A 122 -9.86 18.54 -5.48
CA GLU A 122 -9.51 18.81 -4.09
C GLU A 122 -8.05 18.45 -3.80
N GLU A 123 -7.54 17.32 -4.31
CA GLU A 123 -6.13 16.93 -4.15
C GLU A 123 -5.18 17.97 -4.77
N GLU A 124 -5.51 18.48 -5.97
CA GLU A 124 -4.73 19.51 -6.66
C GLU A 124 -4.75 20.87 -5.92
N ALA A 125 -5.84 21.16 -5.19
CA ALA A 125 -5.98 22.39 -4.40
C ALA A 125 -5.30 22.33 -3.03
N CYS A 126 -4.91 21.12 -2.56
CA CYS A 126 -4.37 20.93 -1.23
C CYS A 126 -2.89 21.31 -1.13
N ASP A 127 -2.54 21.97 -0.02
CA ASP A 127 -1.17 22.43 0.26
C ASP A 127 -0.26 21.32 0.80
N THR A 128 -0.84 20.35 1.47
CA THR A 128 -0.09 19.31 2.20
C THR A 128 -0.89 18.01 2.23
N ARG A 129 -0.17 16.91 2.07
CA ARG A 129 -0.66 15.55 2.29
C ARG A 129 0.18 14.88 3.36
N ILE A 130 -0.47 14.08 4.22
CA ILE A 130 0.17 13.13 5.12
C ILE A 130 -0.45 11.75 4.90
N THR A 131 0.39 10.76 4.62
CA THR A 131 -0.03 9.39 4.36
C THR A 131 0.48 8.48 5.46
N PHE A 132 -0.42 7.71 6.04
CA PHE A 132 -0.14 6.69 7.05
C PHE A 132 -0.36 5.30 6.46
N GLY A 133 0.63 4.43 6.55
CA GLY A 133 0.45 3.00 6.34
C GLY A 133 0.08 2.35 7.68
N VAL A 134 -1.07 1.72 7.73
CA VAL A 134 -1.68 1.19 8.96
C VAL A 134 -1.99 -0.28 8.78
N SER A 135 -1.82 -1.08 9.82
CA SER A 135 -2.28 -2.48 9.84
C SER A 135 -2.79 -2.85 11.22
N ARG A 136 -3.43 -4.04 11.32
CA ARG A 136 -3.76 -4.62 12.62
C ARG A 136 -2.76 -5.72 12.95
N ARG A 137 -2.29 -5.74 14.19
CA ARG A 137 -1.46 -6.80 14.73
C ARG A 137 -1.92 -7.10 16.17
N GLU A 138 -2.18 -8.37 16.48
CA GLU A 138 -2.61 -8.79 17.82
C GLU A 138 -3.84 -8.02 18.36
N GLY A 139 -4.75 -7.65 17.45
CA GLY A 139 -5.96 -6.89 17.77
C GLY A 139 -5.77 -5.37 17.83
N GLU A 140 -4.54 -4.87 17.86
CA GLU A 140 -4.24 -3.44 17.92
C GLU A 140 -3.92 -2.85 16.55
N ILE A 141 -4.25 -1.58 16.37
CA ILE A 141 -3.91 -0.83 15.15
C ILE A 141 -2.50 -0.31 15.26
N MET A 142 -1.67 -0.71 14.31
CA MET A 142 -0.25 -0.37 14.23
C MET A 142 -0.02 0.64 13.13
N LEU A 143 0.75 1.67 13.45
CA LEU A 143 1.25 2.63 12.47
C LEU A 143 2.58 2.12 11.92
N ASN A 144 2.59 1.68 10.66
CA ASN A 144 3.76 1.08 10.02
C ASN A 144 4.63 2.11 9.31
N SER A 145 4.01 3.12 8.72
CA SER A 145 4.71 4.16 7.98
C SER A 145 3.97 5.49 8.05
N CYS A 146 4.73 6.59 7.95
CA CYS A 146 4.19 7.94 7.88
C CYS A 146 5.06 8.78 6.93
N GLN A 147 4.44 9.38 5.93
CA GLN A 147 5.10 10.28 4.99
C GLN A 147 4.28 11.55 4.77
N LYS A 148 4.97 12.68 4.82
CA LYS A 148 4.39 14.00 4.55
C LYS A 148 4.94 14.57 3.25
N LYS A 149 4.07 15.18 2.44
CA LYS A 149 4.39 16.00 1.25
C LYS A 149 3.73 17.37 1.40
N GLY A 150 4.35 18.37 0.82
CA GLY A 150 3.85 19.75 0.83
C GLY A 150 4.54 20.64 1.86
N LEU A 151 4.31 21.96 1.72
CA LEU A 151 5.02 22.98 2.48
C LEU A 151 4.32 23.37 3.80
N SER A 152 2.99 23.27 3.84
CA SER A 152 2.23 23.64 5.03
C SER A 152 2.48 22.67 6.19
N ALA A 153 2.63 23.22 7.38
CA ALA A 153 2.75 22.44 8.60
C ALA A 153 1.39 21.83 9.02
N LEU A 154 1.45 20.71 9.71
CA LEU A 154 0.33 20.13 10.44
C LEU A 154 0.55 20.37 11.93
N SER A 155 -0.47 20.88 12.61
CA SER A 155 -0.41 21.08 14.07
C SER A 155 -0.58 19.77 14.81
N SER A 156 -0.24 19.76 16.10
CA SER A 156 -0.46 18.60 16.96
C SER A 156 -1.94 18.24 17.09
N GLU A 157 -2.81 19.25 17.11
CA GLU A 157 -4.27 19.07 17.16
C GLU A 157 -4.80 18.43 15.87
N GLU A 158 -4.27 18.84 14.70
CA GLU A 158 -4.63 18.24 13.41
C GLU A 158 -4.18 16.77 13.35
N ILE A 159 -2.97 16.46 13.80
CA ILE A 159 -2.48 15.08 13.87
C ILE A 159 -3.32 14.24 14.83
N SER A 160 -3.67 14.78 16.01
CA SER A 160 -4.54 14.06 16.97
C SER A 160 -5.90 13.71 16.36
N LYS A 161 -6.54 14.66 15.67
CA LYS A 161 -7.80 14.40 14.97
C LYS A 161 -7.68 13.32 13.90
N ILE A 162 -6.59 13.32 13.12
CA ILE A 162 -6.31 12.28 12.13
C ILE A 162 -6.21 10.91 12.81
N MET A 163 -5.47 10.82 13.92
CA MET A 163 -5.30 9.58 14.66
C MET A 163 -6.61 9.03 15.23
N GLU A 164 -7.56 9.89 15.58
CA GLU A 164 -8.89 9.50 16.05
C GLU A 164 -9.77 8.89 14.92
N ILE A 165 -9.58 9.33 13.69
CA ILE A 165 -10.36 8.88 12.52
C ILE A 165 -9.89 7.50 12.01
N ILE A 166 -8.59 7.24 12.06
CA ILE A 166 -7.98 6.05 11.45
C ILE A 166 -8.60 4.74 11.95
N PRO A 167 -8.83 4.50 13.25
CA PRO A 167 -9.36 3.23 13.73
C PRO A 167 -10.72 2.86 13.11
N ASP A 168 -11.67 3.78 13.07
CA ASP A 168 -13.00 3.55 12.53
C ASP A 168 -12.95 3.26 11.04
N LYS A 169 -12.14 4.03 10.30
CA LYS A 169 -11.96 3.84 8.86
C LYS A 169 -11.22 2.55 8.53
N PHE A 170 -10.25 2.17 9.35
CA PHE A 170 -9.58 0.89 9.21
C PHE A 170 -10.55 -0.28 9.36
N GLU A 171 -11.41 -0.27 10.39
CA GLU A 171 -12.43 -1.31 10.59
C GLU A 171 -13.38 -1.44 9.40
N GLU A 172 -13.80 -0.31 8.82
CA GLU A 172 -14.69 -0.29 7.66
C GLU A 172 -14.05 -0.97 6.44
N LEU A 173 -12.79 -0.62 6.13
CA LEU A 173 -12.08 -1.12 4.96
C LEU A 173 -11.56 -2.55 5.14
N ASP A 174 -11.02 -2.90 6.31
CA ASP A 174 -10.50 -4.26 6.58
C ASP A 174 -11.60 -5.32 6.42
N LYS A 175 -12.83 -5.02 6.86
CA LYS A 175 -14.00 -5.88 6.64
C LYS A 175 -14.35 -6.09 5.16
N LYS A 176 -14.07 -5.11 4.31
CA LYS A 176 -14.31 -5.21 2.86
C LYS A 176 -13.20 -5.99 2.16
N LEU A 177 -11.96 -5.85 2.61
CA LEU A 177 -10.80 -6.55 2.04
C LEU A 177 -10.74 -8.05 2.37
N LYS A 178 -11.37 -8.46 3.46
CA LYS A 178 -11.43 -9.87 3.90
C LYS A 178 -12.58 -10.68 3.28
N LYS A 179 -13.45 -10.04 2.53
CA LYS A 179 -14.54 -10.68 1.76
C LYS A 179 -14.05 -11.13 0.38
#